data_e2e1dd99ea593c37fdcf77b793ff0729
#
_entry.id   e2e1dd99ea593c37fdcf77b793ff0729
#
_cell.length_a   1.000
_cell.length_b   1.000
_cell.length_c   1.000
_cell.angle_alpha   90.00
_cell.angle_beta   90.00
_cell.angle_gamma   90.00
#
_symmetry.space_group_name_H-M   'P 1'
#
loop_
_entity.id
_entity.type
_entity.pdbx_description
1 polymer ?
#
loop_
_entity_poly.entity_id
_entity_poly.type
_entity_poly.pdbx_seq_one_letter_code
_entity_poly.pdbx_strand_id
1 'polypeptide(L)'
;MSNKIIEVQNIKINITNIDDNDYICISDFGKFKDGKSKADDVIRNWLRNRITLEFLGTWESIYNPNFNSVEFDGFRRTAGLHTFILSVTEWCERTNAIGIYSKRGKYGGTYAHKDIAFEFASSISQVFKLFV
;
A
#
# COMPACT_ATOMS: atom_id res chain seq x y z
N MET A 1 14.97 6.49 -11.83
CA MET A 1 14.18 5.36 -11.37
C MET A 1 14.26 4.21 -12.36
N SER A 2 14.42 3.00 -11.88
CA SER A 2 14.36 1.83 -12.72
C SER A 2 13.10 1.04 -12.40
N ASN A 3 12.51 0.47 -13.46
CA ASN A 3 11.31 -0.35 -13.33
C ASN A 3 11.65 -1.77 -13.73
N LYS A 4 11.08 -2.71 -13.04
CA LYS A 4 11.17 -4.11 -13.39
C LYS A 4 9.84 -4.80 -13.15
N ILE A 5 9.68 -5.98 -13.72
CA ILE A 5 8.48 -6.78 -13.58
C ILE A 5 8.90 -8.16 -13.10
N ILE A 6 8.27 -8.63 -12.03
CA ILE A 6 8.41 -10.02 -11.60
C ILE A 6 7.10 -10.75 -11.90
N GLU A 7 7.16 -12.07 -11.95
CA GLU A 7 5.98 -12.88 -12.19
C GLU A 7 5.80 -13.88 -11.06
N VAL A 8 4.62 -13.87 -10.45
CA VAL A 8 4.27 -14.75 -9.34
C VAL A 8 2.95 -15.42 -9.69
N GLN A 9 2.98 -16.74 -9.87
CA GLN A 9 1.79 -17.53 -10.22
C GLN A 9 1.02 -16.95 -11.41
N ASN A 10 1.76 -16.62 -12.46
CA ASN A 10 1.24 -16.06 -13.71
C ASN A 10 0.69 -14.63 -13.59
N ILE A 11 0.93 -13.96 -12.47
CA ILE A 11 0.60 -12.55 -12.27
C ILE A 11 1.87 -11.72 -12.41
N LYS A 12 1.83 -10.73 -13.29
CA LYS A 12 2.94 -9.79 -13.48
C LYS A 12 2.84 -8.68 -12.45
N ILE A 13 3.90 -8.48 -11.71
CA ILE A 13 3.94 -7.48 -10.64
C ILE A 13 5.01 -6.46 -10.96
N ASN A 14 4.60 -5.20 -11.06
CA ASN A 14 5.49 -4.10 -11.37
C ASN A 14 6.23 -3.65 -10.11
N ILE A 15 7.52 -3.37 -10.26
CA ILE A 15 8.38 -2.87 -9.18
C ILE A 15 9.13 -1.67 -9.71
N THR A 16 9.18 -0.59 -8.94
CA THR A 16 10.00 0.57 -9.25
C THR A 16 10.95 0.84 -8.10
N ASN A 17 12.14 1.39 -8.42
CA ASN A 17 13.13 1.72 -7.41
C ASN A 17 13.19 3.24 -7.24
N ILE A 18 13.05 3.72 -6.00
CA ILE A 18 13.10 5.13 -5.64
C ILE A 18 14.10 5.27 -4.50
N ASP A 19 15.18 6.03 -4.72
CA ASP A 19 16.20 6.28 -3.69
C ASP A 19 16.72 4.97 -3.05
N ASP A 20 17.05 4.00 -3.89
CA ASP A 20 17.57 2.68 -3.50
C ASP A 20 16.57 1.81 -2.73
N ASN A 21 15.29 2.16 -2.75
CA ASN A 21 14.24 1.34 -2.14
C ASN A 21 13.29 0.83 -3.21
N ASP A 22 12.95 -0.44 -3.15
CA ASP A 22 11.96 -1.03 -4.04
C ASP A 22 10.55 -0.66 -3.57
N TYR A 23 9.77 -0.16 -4.52
CA TYR A 23 8.33 0.06 -4.35
C TYR A 23 7.59 -0.90 -5.26
N ILE A 24 6.68 -1.65 -4.68
CA ILE A 24 6.00 -2.76 -5.34
C ILE A 24 4.56 -2.38 -5.60
N CYS A 25 4.07 -2.67 -6.81
CA CYS A 25 2.68 -2.38 -7.16
C CYS A 25 1.75 -3.35 -6.44
N ILE A 26 1.16 -2.92 -5.33
CA ILE A 26 0.25 -3.77 -4.55
C ILE A 26 -1.09 -3.98 -5.26
N SER A 27 -1.44 -3.14 -6.23
CA SER A 27 -2.61 -3.38 -7.08
C SER A 27 -2.45 -4.69 -7.86
N ASP A 28 -1.23 -5.02 -8.27
CA ASP A 28 -0.98 -6.27 -8.98
C ASP A 28 -1.17 -7.49 -8.05
N PHE A 29 -0.83 -7.37 -6.78
CA PHE A 29 -1.14 -8.42 -5.79
C PHE A 29 -2.65 -8.57 -5.61
N GLY A 30 -3.38 -7.47 -5.58
CA GLY A 30 -4.83 -7.50 -5.43
C GLY A 30 -5.52 -8.29 -6.53
N LYS A 31 -4.96 -8.28 -7.74
CA LYS A 31 -5.49 -9.05 -8.88
C LYS A 31 -5.46 -10.56 -8.63
N PHE A 32 -4.52 -11.01 -7.83
CA PHE A 32 -4.39 -12.43 -7.51
C PHE A 32 -5.62 -12.95 -6.77
N LYS A 33 -6.16 -12.15 -5.85
CA LYS A 33 -7.29 -12.57 -5.01
C LYS A 33 -8.63 -12.53 -5.77
N ASP A 34 -8.94 -11.39 -6.40
CA ASP A 34 -10.27 -11.13 -6.94
C ASP A 34 -10.27 -10.66 -8.38
N GLY A 35 -9.12 -10.69 -9.06
CA GLY A 35 -8.97 -10.19 -10.41
C GLY A 35 -8.76 -8.69 -10.46
N LYS A 36 -8.47 -8.18 -11.66
CA LYS A 36 -8.03 -6.80 -11.86
C LYS A 36 -9.07 -5.76 -11.41
N SER A 37 -10.34 -6.01 -11.69
CA SER A 37 -11.39 -5.04 -11.40
C SER A 37 -11.67 -4.88 -9.91
N LYS A 38 -11.20 -5.80 -9.09
CA LYS A 38 -11.42 -5.81 -7.65
C LYS A 38 -10.19 -5.39 -6.84
N ALA A 39 -9.06 -5.16 -7.49
CA ALA A 39 -7.82 -4.85 -6.78
C ALA A 39 -7.95 -3.59 -5.92
N ASP A 40 -8.61 -2.55 -6.43
CA ASP A 40 -8.79 -1.30 -5.69
C ASP A 40 -9.68 -1.50 -4.46
N ASP A 41 -10.68 -2.37 -4.56
CA ASP A 41 -11.54 -2.68 -3.42
C ASP A 41 -10.78 -3.41 -2.33
N VAL A 42 -9.89 -4.32 -2.71
CA VAL A 42 -9.05 -5.04 -1.75
C VAL A 42 -8.17 -4.05 -0.97
N ILE A 43 -7.57 -3.10 -1.67
CA ILE A 43 -6.72 -2.08 -1.05
C ILE A 43 -7.54 -1.18 -0.12
N ARG A 44 -8.71 -0.71 -0.58
CA ARG A 44 -9.58 0.12 0.25
C ARG A 44 -10.02 -0.60 1.52
N ASN A 45 -10.39 -1.87 1.42
CA ASN A 45 -10.77 -2.67 2.57
C ASN A 45 -9.61 -2.84 3.55
N TRP A 46 -8.39 -3.03 3.03
CA TRP A 46 -7.19 -3.14 3.84
C TRP A 46 -6.92 -1.84 4.61
N LEU A 47 -7.09 -0.69 3.97
CA LEU A 47 -6.88 0.62 4.59
C LEU A 47 -7.91 0.96 5.67
N ARG A 48 -9.06 0.28 5.69
CA ARG A 48 -10.09 0.54 6.70
C ARG A 48 -9.73 -0.04 8.06
N ASN A 49 -8.77 -0.95 8.12
CA ASN A 49 -8.41 -1.62 9.36
C ASN A 49 -7.48 -0.75 10.19
N ARG A 50 -7.80 -0.64 11.48
CA ARG A 50 -6.98 0.14 12.40
C ARG A 50 -5.55 -0.42 12.48
N ILE A 51 -5.41 -1.74 12.47
CA ILE A 51 -4.09 -2.39 12.51
C ILE A 51 -3.25 -1.97 11.31
N THR A 52 -3.87 -1.90 10.13
CA THR A 52 -3.18 -1.45 8.91
C THR A 52 -2.68 -0.01 9.08
N LEU A 53 -3.55 0.88 9.54
CA LEU A 53 -3.16 2.28 9.71
C LEU A 53 -2.09 2.44 10.79
N GLU A 54 -2.15 1.67 11.85
CA GLU A 54 -1.10 1.71 12.88
C GLU A 54 0.25 1.26 12.31
N PHE A 55 0.25 0.24 11.46
CA PHE A 55 1.46 -0.20 10.77
C PHE A 55 2.01 0.89 9.85
N LEU A 56 1.14 1.46 9.01
CA LEU A 56 1.54 2.51 8.06
C LEU A 56 2.08 3.73 8.81
N GLY A 57 1.40 4.16 9.85
CA GLY A 57 1.83 5.32 10.64
C GLY A 57 3.14 5.08 11.36
N THR A 58 3.35 3.88 11.89
CA THR A 58 4.60 3.51 12.54
C THR A 58 5.75 3.53 11.54
N TRP A 59 5.55 2.95 10.35
CA TRP A 59 6.57 2.96 9.31
C TRP A 59 6.95 4.39 8.94
N GLU A 60 5.94 5.26 8.71
CA GLU A 60 6.18 6.66 8.36
C GLU A 60 6.92 7.40 9.47
N SER A 61 6.54 7.14 10.72
CA SER A 61 7.19 7.80 11.86
C SER A 61 8.66 7.46 11.96
N ILE A 62 9.05 6.27 11.55
CA ILE A 62 10.45 5.83 11.57
C ILE A 62 11.24 6.42 10.40
N TYR A 63 10.66 6.45 9.20
CA TYR A 63 11.41 6.72 7.97
C TYR A 63 11.11 8.06 7.31
N ASN A 64 10.07 8.79 7.77
CA ASN A 64 9.61 10.00 7.11
C ASN A 64 9.60 11.17 8.11
N PRO A 65 10.63 12.04 8.08
CA PRO A 65 10.70 13.16 9.02
C PRO A 65 9.59 14.20 8.81
N ASN A 66 8.93 14.19 7.66
CA ASN A 66 7.88 15.16 7.34
C ASN A 66 6.47 14.59 7.52
N PHE A 67 6.35 13.43 8.16
CA PHE A 67 5.07 12.79 8.38
C PHE A 67 4.20 13.61 9.34
N ASN A 68 2.94 13.82 8.96
CA ASN A 68 1.99 14.57 9.77
C ASN A 68 1.29 13.64 10.78
N SER A 69 1.85 13.52 11.96
CA SER A 69 1.33 12.63 12.99
C SER A 69 -0.01 13.08 13.57
N VAL A 70 -0.33 14.37 13.49
CA VAL A 70 -1.62 14.89 13.96
C VAL A 70 -2.75 14.37 13.08
N GLU A 71 -2.56 14.44 11.77
CA GLU A 71 -3.54 13.90 10.83
C GLU A 71 -3.63 12.38 10.94
N PHE A 72 -2.51 11.71 11.15
CA PHE A 72 -2.52 10.28 11.40
C PHE A 72 -3.37 9.91 12.61
N ASP A 73 -3.23 10.63 13.72
CA ASP A 73 -4.03 10.38 14.92
C ASP A 73 -5.53 10.51 14.64
N GLY A 74 -5.90 11.47 13.79
CA GLY A 74 -7.29 11.63 13.38
C GLY A 74 -7.83 10.42 12.66
N PHE A 75 -7.07 9.91 11.69
CA PHE A 75 -7.45 8.69 10.96
C PHE A 75 -7.50 7.47 11.90
N ARG A 76 -6.51 7.33 12.77
CA ARG A 76 -6.42 6.20 13.67
C ARG A 76 -7.64 6.11 14.60
N ARG A 77 -8.13 7.25 15.07
CA ARG A 77 -9.29 7.28 15.97
C ARG A 77 -10.59 6.85 15.30
N THR A 78 -10.69 7.05 13.99
CA THR A 78 -11.91 6.69 13.25
C THR A 78 -11.80 5.37 12.49
N ALA A 79 -10.58 4.84 12.38
CA ALA A 79 -10.35 3.58 11.67
C ALA A 79 -11.11 2.43 12.35
N GLY A 80 -11.68 1.56 11.54
CA GLY A 80 -12.49 0.44 12.05
C GLY A 80 -13.95 0.78 12.26
N LEU A 81 -14.31 2.06 12.25
CA LEU A 81 -15.71 2.44 12.29
C LEU A 81 -16.40 2.04 10.98
N HIS A 82 -17.65 1.70 11.09
CA HIS A 82 -18.47 1.25 9.97
C HIS A 82 -18.45 2.21 8.78
N THR A 83 -18.43 3.51 9.05
CA THR A 83 -18.48 4.56 8.04
C THR A 83 -17.10 5.03 7.58
N PHE A 84 -16.01 4.51 8.14
CA PHE A 84 -14.68 4.98 7.81
C PHE A 84 -14.28 4.54 6.41
N ILE A 85 -13.88 5.49 5.58
CA ILE A 85 -13.37 5.25 4.22
C ILE A 85 -12.13 6.10 4.04
N LEU A 86 -11.08 5.52 3.48
CA LEU A 86 -9.82 6.22 3.23
C LEU A 86 -9.21 5.74 1.91
N SER A 87 -8.87 6.70 1.05
CA SER A 87 -8.12 6.39 -0.17
C SER A 87 -6.62 6.57 0.07
N VAL A 88 -5.80 5.94 -0.77
CA VAL A 88 -4.35 6.13 -0.73
C VAL A 88 -4.00 7.61 -0.97
N THR A 89 -4.67 8.24 -1.93
CA THR A 89 -4.43 9.65 -2.25
C THR A 89 -4.69 10.54 -1.04
N GLU A 90 -5.81 10.35 -0.37
CA GLU A 90 -6.14 11.13 0.82
C GLU A 90 -5.13 10.90 1.95
N TRP A 91 -4.73 9.65 2.16
CA TRP A 91 -3.71 9.32 3.15
C TRP A 91 -2.43 10.12 2.88
N CYS A 92 -1.95 10.08 1.63
CA CYS A 92 -0.72 10.77 1.26
C CYS A 92 -0.84 12.29 1.37
N GLU A 93 -1.95 12.85 0.91
CA GLU A 93 -2.14 14.31 0.93
C GLU A 93 -2.23 14.86 2.35
N ARG A 94 -2.91 14.14 3.23
CA ARG A 94 -3.14 14.62 4.59
C ARG A 94 -1.99 14.34 5.53
N THR A 95 -1.28 13.24 5.34
CA THR A 95 -0.20 12.85 6.26
C THR A 95 1.20 13.10 5.72
N ASN A 96 1.35 13.49 4.45
CA ASN A 96 2.64 13.57 3.77
C ASN A 96 3.36 12.23 3.70
N ALA A 97 2.62 11.14 3.63
CA ALA A 97 3.19 9.79 3.61
C ALA A 97 4.04 9.56 2.36
N ILE A 98 5.10 8.78 2.50
CA ILE A 98 6.00 8.41 1.39
C ILE A 98 6.07 6.91 1.16
N GLY A 99 5.55 6.11 2.08
CA GLY A 99 5.65 4.65 2.00
C GLY A 99 4.70 4.00 1.01
N ILE A 100 3.65 4.72 0.63
CA ILE A 100 2.64 4.22 -0.30
C ILE A 100 2.13 5.40 -1.13
N TYR A 101 1.87 5.18 -2.42
CA TYR A 101 1.36 6.23 -3.29
C TYR A 101 0.59 5.65 -4.46
N SER A 102 -0.28 6.48 -5.07
CA SER A 102 -1.00 6.13 -6.29
C SER A 102 -0.32 6.73 -7.50
N LYS A 103 -0.25 5.96 -8.58
CA LYS A 103 0.36 6.38 -9.82
C LYS A 103 -0.63 6.16 -10.97
N ARG A 104 -0.73 7.13 -11.87
CA ARG A 104 -1.56 7.03 -13.08
C ARG A 104 -0.71 6.62 -14.27
N GLY A 105 -1.37 6.17 -15.34
CA GLY A 105 -0.74 5.88 -16.62
C GLY A 105 -0.59 4.40 -16.90
N LYS A 106 0.28 4.09 -17.84
CA LYS A 106 0.46 2.72 -18.36
C LYS A 106 0.85 1.72 -17.28
N TYR A 107 1.69 2.16 -16.34
CA TYR A 107 2.11 1.34 -15.21
C TYR A 107 1.44 1.81 -13.93
N GLY A 108 0.18 2.27 -14.07
CA GLY A 108 -0.57 2.83 -12.96
C GLY A 108 -0.97 1.80 -11.92
N GLY A 109 -1.31 2.30 -10.74
CA GLY A 109 -1.72 1.48 -9.61
C GLY A 109 -1.22 2.08 -8.30
N THR A 110 -1.34 1.32 -7.24
CA THR A 110 -0.86 1.71 -5.92
C THR A 110 0.46 1.00 -5.66
N TYR A 111 1.48 1.80 -5.36
CA TYR A 111 2.83 1.31 -5.09
C TYR A 111 3.15 1.50 -3.61
N ALA A 112 3.79 0.51 -3.01
CA ALA A 112 4.17 0.57 -1.61
C ALA A 112 5.62 0.13 -1.43
N HIS A 113 6.30 0.77 -0.48
CA HIS A 113 7.64 0.33 -0.06
C HIS A 113 7.57 -1.16 0.26
N LYS A 114 8.67 -1.88 0.03
CA LYS A 114 8.70 -3.35 0.17
C LYS A 114 8.18 -3.84 1.52
N ASP A 115 8.45 -3.11 2.60
CA ASP A 115 7.99 -3.50 3.94
C ASP A 115 6.46 -3.45 4.04
N ILE A 116 5.87 -2.42 3.45
CA ILE A 116 4.42 -2.22 3.43
C ILE A 116 3.76 -3.21 2.47
N ALA A 117 4.41 -3.45 1.32
CA ALA A 117 3.92 -4.43 0.37
C ALA A 117 3.89 -5.83 0.96
N PHE A 118 4.90 -6.18 1.76
CA PHE A 118 4.94 -7.45 2.47
C PHE A 118 3.74 -7.58 3.42
N GLU A 119 3.44 -6.53 4.17
CA GLU A 119 2.30 -6.52 5.09
C GLU A 119 0.98 -6.71 4.33
N PHE A 120 0.82 -5.99 3.22
CA PHE A 120 -0.36 -6.15 2.37
C PHE A 120 -0.48 -7.58 1.83
N ALA A 121 0.60 -8.11 1.26
CA ALA A 121 0.61 -9.45 0.71
C ALA A 121 0.27 -10.50 1.77
N SER A 122 0.76 -10.30 2.99
CA SER A 122 0.47 -11.17 4.12
C SER A 122 -1.01 -11.20 4.47
N SER A 123 -1.71 -10.09 4.24
CA SER A 123 -3.13 -10.00 4.55
C SER A 123 -4.01 -10.69 3.52
N ILE A 124 -3.51 -10.92 2.30
CA ILE A 124 -4.32 -11.51 1.23
C ILE A 124 -3.91 -12.94 0.86
N SER A 125 -2.64 -13.32 1.06
CA SER A 125 -2.21 -14.65 0.66
C SER A 125 -0.94 -15.08 1.37
N GLN A 126 -0.94 -16.28 1.94
CA GLN A 126 0.26 -16.89 2.50
C GLN A 126 1.31 -17.15 1.42
N VAL A 127 0.85 -17.40 0.19
CA VAL A 127 1.76 -17.66 -0.93
C VAL A 127 2.63 -16.44 -1.22
N PHE A 128 2.04 -15.25 -1.27
CA PHE A 128 2.79 -14.05 -1.57
C PHE A 128 3.83 -13.69 -0.53
N LYS A 129 3.65 -14.10 0.71
CA LYS A 129 4.65 -13.88 1.77
C LYS A 129 6.02 -14.43 1.39
N LEU A 130 6.04 -15.51 0.63
CA LEU A 130 7.29 -16.16 0.25
C LEU A 130 8.05 -15.40 -0.84
N PHE A 131 7.40 -14.48 -1.53
CA PHE A 131 7.99 -13.75 -2.66
C PHE A 131 8.30 -12.29 -2.35
N VAL A 132 7.87 -11.79 -1.22
CA VAL A 132 8.07 -10.40 -0.79
C VAL A 132 8.98 -10.31 0.44
#